data_be468f2d8cc1b48920ddc3382a737eb9
#
_entry.id   be468f2d8cc1b48920ddc3382a737eb9
#
_cell.length_a   1.000
_cell.length_b   1.000
_cell.length_c   1.000
_cell.angle_alpha   90.00
_cell.angle_beta   90.00
_cell.angle_gamma   90.00
#
_symmetry.space_group_name_H-M   'P 1'
#
loop_
_entity.id
_entity.type
_entity.pdbx_description
1 polymer ?
#
loop_
_entity_poly.entity_id
_entity_poly.type
_entity_poly.pdbx_seq_one_letter_code
_entity_poly.pdbx_strand_id
1 'polypeptide(L)'
;MQIAVMTFRMHAPWVHSLKEKRMIVKSLVAKLQSKFHVSAAEIDEQDTHTIIVIGIAAIVPHHAMADSLMDEISVFIEKNCEAGILEETREIR
;
A
#
# COMPACT_ATOMS: atom_id res chain seq x y z
N MET A 1 -6.64 16.21 14.82
CA MET A 1 -6.76 15.08 13.89
C MET A 1 -5.78 15.27 12.75
N GLN A 2 -5.06 14.24 12.42
CA GLN A 2 -4.14 14.24 11.28
C GLN A 2 -4.44 13.05 10.37
N ILE A 3 -3.98 13.13 9.13
CA ILE A 3 -4.16 12.05 8.16
C ILE A 3 -2.77 11.59 7.71
N ALA A 4 -2.46 10.32 7.96
CA ALA A 4 -1.27 9.67 7.44
C ALA A 4 -1.55 9.22 6.01
N VAL A 5 -0.72 9.62 5.06
CA VAL A 5 -0.87 9.27 3.64
C VAL A 5 0.40 8.59 3.17
N MET A 6 0.25 7.42 2.56
CA MET A 6 1.38 6.67 1.99
C MET A 6 1.08 6.27 0.55
N THR A 7 2.12 6.20 -0.26
CA THR A 7 2.05 5.63 -1.59
C THR A 7 3.18 4.62 -1.74
N PHE A 8 2.84 3.44 -2.25
CA PHE A 8 3.82 2.40 -2.58
C PHE A 8 3.77 2.11 -4.07
N ARG A 9 4.91 2.22 -4.72
CA ARG A 9 5.08 1.78 -6.10
C ARG A 9 5.91 0.51 -6.09
N MET A 10 5.37 -0.57 -6.66
CA MET A 10 5.97 -1.90 -6.57
C MET A 10 6.08 -2.55 -7.94
N HIS A 11 7.07 -3.42 -8.10
CA HIS A 11 7.34 -4.14 -9.33
C HIS A 11 7.15 -5.65 -9.12
N ALA A 12 6.30 -6.24 -9.95
CA ALA A 12 6.00 -7.66 -9.93
C ALA A 12 6.22 -8.27 -11.33
N PRO A 13 7.49 -8.48 -11.73
CA PRO A 13 7.80 -8.87 -13.11
C PRO A 13 7.28 -10.26 -13.50
N TRP A 14 6.97 -11.11 -12.52
CA TRP A 14 6.41 -12.46 -12.78
C TRP A 14 4.92 -12.44 -13.14
N VAL A 15 4.24 -11.32 -12.99
CA VAL A 15 2.80 -11.21 -13.27
C VAL A 15 2.59 -11.18 -14.78
N HIS A 16 1.71 -12.04 -15.29
CA HIS A 16 1.49 -12.22 -16.72
C HIS A 16 0.22 -11.58 -17.26
N SER A 17 -0.67 -11.11 -16.38
CA SER A 17 -1.95 -10.55 -16.81
C SER A 17 -2.50 -9.55 -15.81
N LEU A 18 -3.42 -8.69 -16.27
CA LEU A 18 -4.13 -7.77 -15.38
C LEU A 18 -5.00 -8.53 -14.38
N LYS A 19 -5.57 -9.65 -14.77
CA LYS A 19 -6.37 -10.49 -13.86
C LYS A 19 -5.54 -10.98 -12.68
N GLU A 20 -4.33 -11.46 -12.95
CA GLU A 20 -3.40 -11.92 -11.92
C GLU A 20 -2.99 -10.76 -11.01
N LYS A 21 -2.68 -9.59 -11.57
CA LYS A 21 -2.35 -8.39 -10.79
C LYS A 21 -3.51 -7.97 -9.89
N ARG A 22 -4.73 -7.95 -10.41
CA ARG A 22 -5.92 -7.57 -9.64
C ARG A 22 -6.14 -8.48 -8.43
N MET A 23 -5.83 -9.75 -8.54
CA MET A 23 -5.91 -10.69 -7.42
C MET A 23 -4.89 -10.34 -6.33
N ILE A 24 -3.65 -10.00 -6.73
CA ILE A 24 -2.60 -9.58 -5.80
C ILE A 24 -3.00 -8.28 -5.09
N VAL A 25 -3.45 -7.30 -5.84
CA VAL A 25 -3.88 -5.99 -5.32
C VAL A 25 -5.04 -6.16 -4.34
N LYS A 26 -6.06 -6.93 -4.73
CA LYS A 26 -7.23 -7.16 -3.90
C LYS A 26 -6.86 -7.81 -2.57
N SER A 27 -5.97 -8.80 -2.62
CA SER A 27 -5.49 -9.48 -1.42
C SER A 27 -4.72 -8.53 -0.49
N LEU A 28 -3.80 -7.75 -1.05
CA LEU A 28 -3.00 -6.81 -0.27
C LEU A 28 -3.88 -5.72 0.37
N VAL A 29 -4.78 -5.13 -0.41
CA VAL A 29 -5.71 -4.10 0.09
C VAL A 29 -6.57 -4.65 1.21
N ALA A 30 -7.13 -5.86 1.05
CA ALA A 30 -7.95 -6.47 2.09
C ALA A 30 -7.16 -6.72 3.38
N LYS A 31 -5.92 -7.18 3.27
CA LYS A 31 -5.05 -7.40 4.44
C LYS A 31 -4.71 -6.09 5.16
N LEU A 32 -4.41 -5.04 4.41
CA LEU A 32 -4.12 -3.72 4.98
C LEU A 32 -5.34 -3.15 5.73
N GLN A 33 -6.51 -3.23 5.11
CA GLN A 33 -7.75 -2.75 5.72
C GLN A 33 -8.09 -3.53 6.98
N SER A 34 -7.93 -4.84 6.95
CA SER A 34 -8.24 -5.71 8.08
C SER A 34 -7.29 -5.49 9.26
N LYS A 35 -5.99 -5.40 8.98
CA LYS A 35 -4.97 -5.28 10.03
C LYS A 35 -4.89 -3.88 10.64
N PHE A 36 -4.95 -2.85 9.80
CA PHE A 36 -4.67 -1.47 10.23
C PHE A 36 -5.89 -0.56 10.26
N HIS A 37 -7.04 -1.03 9.78
CA HIS A 37 -8.25 -0.22 9.67
C HIS A 37 -8.03 1.08 8.90
N VAL A 38 -7.31 0.97 7.78
CA VAL A 38 -7.00 2.09 6.90
C VAL A 38 -7.85 2.07 5.65
N SER A 39 -7.90 3.17 4.92
CA SER A 39 -8.40 3.20 3.56
C SER A 39 -7.24 2.88 2.63
N ALA A 40 -7.41 1.94 1.72
CA ALA A 40 -6.37 1.54 0.77
C ALA A 40 -6.97 1.20 -0.57
N ALA A 41 -6.27 1.56 -1.65
CA ALA A 41 -6.73 1.29 -3.01
C ALA A 41 -5.56 1.32 -3.99
N GLU A 42 -5.74 0.68 -5.14
CA GLU A 42 -4.86 0.88 -6.28
C GLU A 42 -5.16 2.26 -6.87
N ILE A 43 -4.14 3.11 -7.02
CA ILE A 43 -4.34 4.52 -7.38
C ILE A 43 -3.74 4.93 -8.71
N ASP A 44 -2.93 4.09 -9.33
CA ASP A 44 -2.28 4.39 -10.61
C ASP A 44 -1.87 3.11 -11.32
N GLU A 45 -1.47 3.21 -12.59
CA GLU A 45 -0.97 2.10 -13.41
C GLU A 45 -1.93 0.91 -13.49
N GLN A 46 -3.25 1.18 -13.46
CA GLN A 46 -4.26 0.13 -13.45
C GLN A 46 -4.17 -0.83 -14.64
N ASP A 47 -3.68 -0.35 -15.78
CA ASP A 47 -3.56 -1.14 -17.02
C ASP A 47 -2.17 -1.74 -17.25
N THR A 48 -1.24 -1.56 -16.31
CA THR A 48 0.11 -2.11 -16.38
C THR A 48 0.23 -3.29 -15.43
N HIS A 49 0.32 -4.51 -15.95
CA HIS A 49 0.24 -5.71 -15.09
C HIS A 49 1.47 -5.98 -14.22
N THR A 50 2.62 -5.40 -14.53
CA THR A 50 3.85 -5.60 -13.73
C THR A 50 4.10 -4.52 -12.69
N ILE A 51 3.33 -3.44 -12.70
CA ILE A 51 3.47 -2.32 -11.74
C ILE A 51 2.22 -2.23 -10.89
N ILE A 52 2.44 -2.12 -9.58
CA ILE A 52 1.37 -1.96 -8.58
C ILE A 52 1.60 -0.65 -7.85
N VAL A 53 0.61 0.24 -7.84
CA VAL A 53 0.68 1.49 -7.08
C VAL A 53 -0.49 1.53 -6.11
N ILE A 54 -0.17 1.48 -4.81
CA ILE A 54 -1.17 1.46 -3.74
C ILE A 54 -1.11 2.77 -2.97
N GLY A 55 -2.27 3.41 -2.79
CA GLY A 55 -2.44 4.55 -1.89
C GLY A 55 -3.09 4.11 -0.59
N ILE A 56 -2.63 4.68 0.53
CA ILE A 56 -3.13 4.38 1.87
C ILE A 56 -3.37 5.68 2.61
N ALA A 57 -4.52 5.79 3.27
CA ALA A 57 -4.83 6.94 4.12
C ALA A 57 -5.42 6.46 5.45
N ALA A 58 -5.00 7.09 6.54
CA ALA A 58 -5.49 6.76 7.87
C ALA A 58 -5.63 8.00 8.72
N ILE A 59 -6.72 8.09 9.47
CA ILE A 59 -6.93 9.14 10.45
C ILE A 59 -6.18 8.75 11.72
N VAL A 60 -5.35 9.65 12.22
CA VAL A 60 -4.61 9.45 13.47
C VAL A 60 -4.77 10.66 14.38
N PRO A 61 -4.75 10.45 15.72
CA PRO A 61 -4.96 11.56 16.66
C PRO A 61 -3.78 12.52 16.73
N HIS A 62 -2.56 12.04 16.50
CA HIS A 62 -1.36 12.88 16.58
C HIS A 62 -0.19 12.31 15.78
N HIS A 63 0.84 13.14 15.58
CA HIS A 63 1.98 12.88 14.71
C HIS A 63 2.76 11.58 15.07
N ALA A 64 3.01 11.35 16.35
CA ALA A 64 3.77 10.17 16.77
C ALA A 64 3.07 8.86 16.40
N MET A 65 1.74 8.81 16.49
CA MET A 65 0.98 7.64 16.05
C MET A 65 1.01 7.48 14.53
N ALA A 66 1.04 8.60 13.79
CA ALA A 66 1.18 8.53 12.34
C ALA A 66 2.50 7.87 11.95
N ASP A 67 3.61 8.27 12.55
CA ASP A 67 4.93 7.70 12.27
C ASP A 67 4.98 6.21 12.59
N SER A 68 4.48 5.81 13.75
CA SER A 68 4.44 4.39 14.15
C SER A 68 3.60 3.56 13.19
N LEU A 69 2.44 4.06 12.80
CA LEU A 69 1.55 3.37 11.87
C LEU A 69 2.22 3.20 10.49
N MET A 70 2.84 4.25 9.98
CA MET A 70 3.49 4.19 8.68
C MET A 70 4.67 3.22 8.67
N ASP A 71 5.45 3.16 9.76
CA ASP A 71 6.53 2.17 9.90
C ASP A 71 5.98 0.74 9.89
N GLU A 72 4.90 0.49 10.63
CA GLU A 72 4.27 -0.83 10.68
C GLU A 72 3.70 -1.26 9.33
N ILE A 73 3.08 -0.34 8.61
CA ILE A 73 2.55 -0.61 7.27
C ILE A 73 3.67 -0.97 6.30
N SER A 74 4.78 -0.23 6.32
CA SER A 74 5.93 -0.48 5.46
C SER A 74 6.50 -1.90 5.68
N VAL A 75 6.71 -2.27 6.94
CA VAL A 75 7.20 -3.62 7.30
C VAL A 75 6.20 -4.70 6.88
N PHE A 76 4.90 -4.46 7.09
CA PHE A 76 3.85 -5.40 6.72
C PHE A 76 3.83 -5.68 5.21
N ILE A 77 3.93 -4.63 4.40
CA ILE A 77 3.94 -4.78 2.94
C ILE A 77 5.16 -5.57 2.48
N GLU A 78 6.34 -5.28 3.03
CA GLU A 78 7.55 -6.05 2.72
C GLU A 78 7.40 -7.53 3.02
N LYS A 79 6.73 -7.88 4.12
CA LYS A 79 6.56 -9.27 4.54
C LYS A 79 5.43 -10.00 3.84
N ASN A 80 4.42 -9.30 3.35
CA ASN A 80 3.17 -9.89 2.85
C ASN A 80 2.96 -9.69 1.35
N CYS A 81 3.89 -9.08 0.67
CA CYS A 81 3.84 -8.91 -0.78
C CYS A 81 5.20 -9.23 -1.37
N GLU A 82 5.23 -10.10 -2.38
CA GLU A 82 6.48 -10.49 -3.04
C GLU A 82 6.96 -9.44 -4.04
N ALA A 83 6.12 -8.49 -4.44
CA ALA A 83 6.49 -7.41 -5.34
C ALA A 83 7.58 -6.54 -4.70
N GLY A 84 8.60 -6.20 -5.46
CA GLY A 84 9.68 -5.32 -4.99
C GLY A 84 9.20 -3.89 -4.85
N ILE A 85 9.47 -3.25 -3.72
CA ILE A 85 9.13 -1.83 -3.50
C ILE A 85 10.13 -0.97 -4.25
N LEU A 86 9.65 -0.21 -5.24
CA LEU A 86 10.46 0.74 -6.01
C LEU A 86 10.50 2.10 -5.34
N GLU A 87 9.39 2.52 -4.76
CA GLU A 87 9.25 3.84 -4.15
C GLU A 87 8.20 3.78 -3.04
N GLU A 88 8.50 4.46 -1.95
CA GLU A 88 7.56 4.64 -0.83
C GLU A 88 7.52 6.13 -0.51
N THR A 89 6.34 6.71 -0.45
CA THR A 89 6.16 8.10 0.00
C THR A 89 5.34 8.14 1.27
N ARG A 90 5.62 9.12 2.12
CA ARG A 90 4.92 9.36 3.37
C ARG A 90 4.60 10.84 3.51
N GLU A 91 3.39 11.14 3.94
CA GLU A 91 2.95 12.50 4.19
C GLU A 91 1.98 12.51 5.37
N ILE A 92 2.02 13.56 6.16
CA ILE A 92 1.05 13.79 7.24
C ILE A 92 0.32 15.09 6.93
N ARG A 93 -0.99 15.00 6.86
CA ARG A 93 -1.87 16.15 6.56
C ARG A 93 -2.77 16.50 7.72
#